data_cc25a42fc3d54637ab33c7b4efe2b824
#
_entry.id   cc25a42fc3d54637ab33c7b4efe2b824
#
_cell.length_a   1.000
_cell.length_b   1.000
_cell.length_c   1.000
_cell.angle_alpha   90.00
_cell.angle_beta   90.00
_cell.angle_gamma   90.00
#
_symmetry.space_group_name_H-M   'P 1'
#
loop_
_entity.id
_entity.type
_entity.pdbx_description
1 polymer ?
#
loop_
_entity_poly.entity_id
_entity_poly.type
_entity_poly.pdbx_seq_one_letter_code
_entity_poly.pdbx_strand_id
1 'polypeptide(L)'
;MCASNMVNLPKELVGEFIDAVVQDRDRAKSLLSAHTQLIDARWIHNEAVVHFLAVEGFTDAVEFLAECGADVNAVNEFGDSPLIDVAVLGNAAAAQVLLRHGANPNANSVTRNNPLDCAVRSGNVAIVRLLLESGADGRYVTDLGQSVFDALPPSATGREGIVALLAHYGITPNAG
;
A
#
# COMPACT_ATOMS: atom_id res chain seq x y z
N MET A 1 -11.78 5.89 -23.35
CA MET A 1 -12.65 4.79 -22.91
C MET A 1 -11.90 3.48 -23.22
N CYS A 2 -11.00 3.06 -22.34
CA CYS A 2 -10.39 1.73 -22.42
C CYS A 2 -11.15 0.87 -21.40
N ALA A 3 -12.11 0.09 -21.91
CA ALA A 3 -12.63 -1.04 -21.14
C ALA A 3 -11.47 -2.02 -20.99
N SER A 4 -10.82 -2.05 -19.84
CA SER A 4 -9.90 -3.10 -19.46
C SER A 4 -10.70 -4.40 -19.57
N ASN A 5 -10.37 -5.22 -20.57
CA ASN A 5 -10.83 -6.60 -20.64
C ASN A 5 -10.32 -7.29 -19.38
N MET A 6 -11.10 -7.30 -18.30
CA MET A 6 -10.81 -8.14 -17.14
C MET A 6 -10.90 -9.58 -17.61
N VAL A 7 -9.76 -10.16 -17.95
CA VAL A 7 -9.66 -11.58 -18.23
C VAL A 7 -9.92 -12.29 -16.92
N ASN A 8 -11.08 -12.89 -16.79
CA ASN A 8 -11.45 -13.66 -15.60
C ASN A 8 -10.66 -14.97 -15.62
N LEU A 9 -9.44 -14.94 -15.06
CA LEU A 9 -8.60 -16.11 -14.94
C LEU A 9 -9.23 -17.13 -13.96
N PRO A 10 -9.09 -18.44 -14.21
CA PRO A 10 -9.53 -19.46 -13.26
C PRO A 10 -8.89 -19.22 -11.88
N LYS A 11 -9.71 -19.29 -10.82
CA LYS A 11 -9.20 -19.09 -9.45
C LYS A 11 -8.10 -20.07 -9.07
N GLU A 12 -8.20 -21.30 -9.56
CA GLU A 12 -7.20 -22.35 -9.37
C GLU A 12 -5.84 -21.92 -9.94
N LEU A 13 -5.82 -21.32 -11.13
CA LEU A 13 -4.58 -20.83 -11.76
C LEU A 13 -4.00 -19.65 -11.01
N VAL A 14 -4.84 -18.72 -10.53
CA VAL A 14 -4.38 -17.58 -9.72
C VAL A 14 -3.84 -18.07 -8.38
N GLY A 15 -4.49 -19.03 -7.73
CA GLY A 15 -4.00 -19.66 -6.50
C GLY A 15 -2.65 -20.36 -6.70
N GLU A 16 -2.51 -21.15 -7.78
CA GLU A 16 -1.25 -21.79 -8.15
C GLU A 16 -0.14 -20.74 -8.37
N PHE A 17 -0.47 -19.62 -8.99
CA PHE A 17 0.48 -18.54 -9.20
C PHE A 17 0.91 -17.87 -7.87
N ILE A 18 -0.02 -17.61 -6.96
CA ILE A 18 0.28 -17.08 -5.61
C ILE A 18 1.23 -18.01 -4.88
N ASP A 19 0.95 -19.32 -4.85
CA ASP A 19 1.80 -20.32 -4.21
C ASP A 19 3.20 -20.34 -4.84
N ALA A 20 3.28 -20.27 -6.17
CA ALA A 20 4.55 -20.25 -6.88
C ALA A 20 5.36 -18.99 -6.57
N VAL A 21 4.73 -17.81 -6.52
CA VAL A 21 5.40 -16.55 -6.19
C VAL A 21 6.02 -16.58 -4.79
N VAL A 22 5.35 -17.24 -3.86
CA VAL A 22 5.84 -17.35 -2.47
C VAL A 22 6.91 -18.41 -2.30
N GLN A 23 6.82 -19.54 -3.01
CA GLN A 23 7.62 -20.75 -2.73
C GLN A 23 8.64 -21.10 -3.83
N ASP A 24 8.35 -20.78 -5.10
CA ASP A 24 9.14 -21.22 -6.26
C ASP A 24 9.12 -20.16 -7.37
N ARG A 25 10.09 -19.26 -7.34
CA ARG A 25 10.20 -18.16 -8.31
C ARG A 25 10.39 -18.61 -9.76
N ASP A 26 11.01 -19.77 -10.00
CA ASP A 26 11.19 -20.27 -11.37
C ASP A 26 9.87 -20.78 -11.93
N ARG A 27 9.06 -21.43 -11.10
CA ARG A 27 7.69 -21.80 -11.47
C ARG A 27 6.82 -20.55 -11.70
N ALA A 28 6.92 -19.53 -10.83
CA ALA A 28 6.22 -18.26 -11.01
C ALA A 28 6.56 -17.58 -12.35
N LYS A 29 7.85 -17.52 -12.71
CA LYS A 29 8.30 -17.02 -14.02
C LYS A 29 7.75 -17.83 -15.18
N SER A 30 7.72 -19.16 -15.06
CA SER A 30 7.18 -20.04 -16.08
C SER A 30 5.68 -19.81 -16.27
N LEU A 31 4.91 -19.65 -15.18
CA LEU A 31 3.49 -19.32 -15.20
C LEU A 31 3.24 -17.95 -15.83
N LEU A 32 4.03 -16.91 -15.48
CA LEU A 32 3.93 -15.59 -16.10
C LEU A 32 4.26 -15.61 -17.60
N SER A 33 5.22 -16.44 -18.02
CA SER A 33 5.56 -16.58 -19.43
C SER A 33 4.45 -17.26 -20.24
N ALA A 34 3.75 -18.21 -19.64
CA ALA A 34 2.62 -18.91 -20.25
C ALA A 34 1.32 -18.06 -20.20
N HIS A 35 1.14 -17.28 -19.15
CA HIS A 35 -0.07 -16.52 -18.84
C HIS A 35 0.30 -15.11 -18.35
N THR A 36 0.67 -14.22 -19.27
CA THR A 36 1.13 -12.85 -18.94
C THR A 36 0.12 -12.05 -18.11
N GLN A 37 -1.18 -12.35 -18.26
CA GLN A 37 -2.26 -11.69 -17.52
C GLN A 37 -2.24 -11.99 -16.01
N LEU A 38 -1.48 -12.99 -15.56
CA LEU A 38 -1.34 -13.31 -14.14
C LEU A 38 -0.75 -12.15 -13.33
N ILE A 39 0.04 -11.29 -13.96
CA ILE A 39 0.64 -10.13 -13.29
C ILE A 39 -0.42 -9.15 -12.76
N ASP A 40 -1.55 -9.02 -13.50
CA ASP A 40 -2.69 -8.15 -13.14
C ASP A 40 -3.86 -8.96 -12.57
N ALA A 41 -3.66 -10.24 -12.28
CA ALA A 41 -4.71 -11.10 -11.77
C ALA A 41 -5.29 -10.58 -10.45
N ARG A 42 -6.59 -10.77 -10.29
CA ARG A 42 -7.33 -10.36 -9.10
C ARG A 42 -7.69 -11.56 -8.24
N TRP A 43 -7.60 -11.36 -6.92
CA TRP A 43 -7.86 -12.38 -5.91
C TRP A 43 -9.07 -12.00 -5.04
N ILE A 44 -8.98 -12.20 -3.74
CA ILE A 44 -10.04 -11.86 -2.79
C ILE A 44 -10.25 -10.33 -2.79
N HIS A 45 -11.50 -9.88 -2.63
CA HIS A 45 -11.86 -8.45 -2.62
C HIS A 45 -11.37 -7.65 -3.82
N ASN A 46 -11.25 -8.32 -4.97
CA ASN A 46 -10.72 -7.71 -6.19
C ASN A 46 -9.31 -7.11 -6.03
N GLU A 47 -8.54 -7.60 -5.08
CA GLU A 47 -7.13 -7.21 -4.89
C GLU A 47 -6.26 -7.78 -6.01
N ALA A 48 -5.32 -7.00 -6.52
CA ALA A 48 -4.23 -7.55 -7.33
C ALA A 48 -3.40 -8.53 -6.49
N VAL A 49 -2.77 -9.54 -7.11
CA VAL A 49 -1.94 -10.51 -6.38
C VAL A 49 -0.85 -9.82 -5.55
N VAL A 50 -0.21 -8.76 -6.11
CA VAL A 50 0.79 -7.96 -5.37
C VAL A 50 0.18 -7.27 -4.14
N HIS A 51 -1.07 -6.80 -4.23
CA HIS A 51 -1.78 -6.19 -3.11
C HIS A 51 -2.03 -7.22 -1.99
N PHE A 52 -2.65 -8.36 -2.35
CA PHE A 52 -2.89 -9.46 -1.41
C PHE A 52 -1.61 -9.88 -0.68
N LEU A 53 -0.51 -10.10 -1.40
CA LEU A 53 0.76 -10.51 -0.81
C LEU A 53 1.40 -9.44 0.08
N ALA A 54 1.18 -8.15 -0.22
CA ALA A 54 1.63 -7.05 0.63
C ALA A 54 0.87 -7.02 1.98
N VAL A 55 -0.44 -7.24 1.95
CA VAL A 55 -1.30 -7.33 3.13
C VAL A 55 -0.92 -8.53 3.99
N GLU A 56 -0.68 -9.69 3.37
CA GLU A 56 -0.25 -10.93 4.06
C GLU A 56 1.21 -10.86 4.55
N GLY A 57 1.98 -9.84 4.17
CA GLY A 57 3.34 -9.62 4.65
C GLY A 57 4.44 -10.40 3.89
N PHE A 58 4.13 -10.97 2.74
CA PHE A 58 5.11 -11.66 1.88
C PHE A 58 5.99 -10.67 1.11
N THR A 59 6.83 -9.95 1.82
CA THR A 59 7.63 -8.83 1.31
C THR A 59 8.51 -9.21 0.11
N ASP A 60 9.17 -10.38 0.15
CA ASP A 60 10.00 -10.87 -0.94
C ASP A 60 9.18 -11.21 -2.21
N ALA A 61 7.95 -11.67 -2.02
CA ALA A 61 7.01 -11.92 -3.10
C ALA A 61 6.52 -10.63 -3.74
N VAL A 62 6.26 -9.59 -2.93
CA VAL A 62 5.91 -8.24 -3.40
C VAL A 62 7.06 -7.65 -4.22
N GLU A 63 8.30 -7.74 -3.73
CA GLU A 63 9.49 -7.31 -4.47
C GLU A 63 9.57 -7.97 -5.84
N PHE A 64 9.48 -9.31 -5.87
CA PHE A 64 9.52 -10.08 -7.10
C PHE A 64 8.43 -9.68 -8.10
N LEU A 65 7.17 -9.53 -7.66
CA LEU A 65 6.08 -9.13 -8.54
C LEU A 65 6.26 -7.71 -9.07
N ALA A 66 6.72 -6.78 -8.23
CA ALA A 66 6.99 -5.41 -8.64
C ALA A 66 8.12 -5.34 -9.67
N GLU A 67 9.19 -6.14 -9.52
CA GLU A 67 10.26 -6.32 -10.52
C GLU A 67 9.72 -6.91 -11.84
N CYS A 68 8.71 -7.77 -11.78
CA CYS A 68 8.02 -8.32 -12.95
C CYS A 68 7.02 -7.34 -13.59
N GLY A 69 6.82 -6.14 -13.02
CA GLY A 69 5.98 -5.09 -13.57
C GLY A 69 4.54 -5.07 -13.03
N ALA A 70 4.26 -5.72 -11.89
CA ALA A 70 2.95 -5.62 -11.25
C ALA A 70 2.64 -4.16 -10.87
N ASP A 71 1.39 -3.75 -11.05
CA ASP A 71 0.92 -2.43 -10.64
C ASP A 71 0.76 -2.35 -9.12
N VAL A 72 1.76 -1.77 -8.46
CA VAL A 72 1.77 -1.56 -6.99
C VAL A 72 0.77 -0.50 -6.51
N ASN A 73 0.07 0.17 -7.43
CA ASN A 73 -0.98 1.14 -7.13
C ASN A 73 -2.40 0.61 -7.44
N ALA A 74 -2.51 -0.65 -7.85
CA ALA A 74 -3.80 -1.27 -8.17
C ALA A 74 -4.71 -1.29 -6.95
N VAL A 75 -5.87 -0.64 -7.04
CA VAL A 75 -6.82 -0.57 -5.92
C VAL A 75 -7.72 -1.82 -5.86
N ASN A 76 -8.18 -2.15 -4.64
CA ASN A 76 -9.17 -3.18 -4.37
C ASN A 76 -10.61 -2.68 -4.60
N GLU A 77 -11.62 -3.49 -4.25
CA GLU A 77 -13.04 -3.12 -4.38
C GLU A 77 -13.46 -1.96 -3.47
N PHE A 78 -12.69 -1.64 -2.43
CA PHE A 78 -12.94 -0.54 -1.50
C PHE A 78 -12.24 0.76 -1.95
N GLY A 79 -11.45 0.72 -3.02
CA GLY A 79 -10.65 1.84 -3.50
C GLY A 79 -9.33 2.03 -2.74
N ASP A 80 -8.93 1.07 -1.90
CA ASP A 80 -7.68 1.11 -1.16
C ASP A 80 -6.52 0.58 -2.01
N SER A 81 -5.39 1.28 -1.98
CA SER A 81 -4.15 0.79 -2.57
C SER A 81 -3.39 -0.11 -1.58
N PRO A 82 -2.46 -0.98 -2.06
CA PRO A 82 -1.62 -1.78 -1.18
C PRO A 82 -0.93 -0.97 -0.08
N LEU A 83 -0.47 0.25 -0.41
CA LEU A 83 0.21 1.14 0.53
C LEU A 83 -0.71 1.64 1.66
N ILE A 84 -2.00 1.87 1.36
CA ILE A 84 -3.00 2.24 2.37
C ILE A 84 -3.20 1.09 3.36
N ASP A 85 -3.41 -0.13 2.86
CA ASP A 85 -3.67 -1.29 3.71
C ASP A 85 -2.46 -1.65 4.59
N VAL A 86 -1.24 -1.65 4.03
CA VAL A 86 -0.03 -1.92 4.83
C VAL A 86 0.26 -0.80 5.85
N ALA A 87 -0.16 0.45 5.57
CA ALA A 87 -0.04 1.55 6.54
C ALA A 87 -1.00 1.36 7.72
N VAL A 88 -2.23 0.88 7.47
CA VAL A 88 -3.20 0.51 8.52
C VAL A 88 -2.66 -0.64 9.38
N LEU A 89 -2.11 -1.68 8.73
CA LEU A 89 -1.60 -2.89 9.38
C LEU A 89 -0.26 -2.66 10.11
N GLY A 90 0.43 -1.56 9.81
CA GLY A 90 1.71 -1.25 10.42
C GLY A 90 2.89 -2.04 9.85
N ASN A 91 2.76 -2.61 8.63
CA ASN A 91 3.82 -3.37 7.99
C ASN A 91 4.83 -2.46 7.28
N ALA A 92 5.82 -1.98 8.02
CA ALA A 92 6.84 -1.07 7.50
C ALA A 92 7.72 -1.69 6.41
N ALA A 93 7.98 -3.01 6.45
CA ALA A 93 8.78 -3.68 5.45
C ALA A 93 8.06 -3.71 4.09
N ALA A 94 6.79 -4.08 4.06
CA ALA A 94 5.98 -4.04 2.85
C ALA A 94 5.80 -2.61 2.33
N ALA A 95 5.57 -1.62 3.22
CA ALA A 95 5.48 -0.22 2.84
C ALA A 95 6.78 0.27 2.16
N GLN A 96 7.95 -0.11 2.68
CA GLN A 96 9.24 0.24 2.10
C GLN A 96 9.41 -0.33 0.68
N VAL A 97 9.05 -1.60 0.48
CA VAL A 97 9.11 -2.24 -0.85
C VAL A 97 8.18 -1.53 -1.83
N LEU A 98 6.92 -1.35 -1.45
CA LEU A 98 5.93 -0.67 -2.30
C LEU A 98 6.39 0.73 -2.71
N LEU A 99 6.90 1.53 -1.76
CA LEU A 99 7.39 2.89 -2.04
C LEU A 99 8.62 2.89 -2.97
N ARG A 100 9.56 1.95 -2.81
CA ARG A 100 10.70 1.79 -3.72
C ARG A 100 10.27 1.49 -5.16
N HIS A 101 9.17 0.76 -5.32
CA HIS A 101 8.60 0.40 -6.63
C HIS A 101 7.53 1.38 -7.14
N GLY A 102 7.46 2.59 -6.57
CA GLY A 102 6.64 3.67 -7.11
C GLY A 102 5.19 3.67 -6.61
N ALA A 103 4.91 3.06 -5.46
CA ALA A 103 3.62 3.25 -4.80
C ALA A 103 3.41 4.75 -4.50
N ASN A 104 2.22 5.25 -4.80
CA ASN A 104 1.87 6.65 -4.61
C ASN A 104 1.66 6.96 -3.11
N PRO A 105 2.55 7.75 -2.46
CA PRO A 105 2.42 8.08 -1.04
C PRO A 105 1.21 8.99 -0.76
N ASN A 106 0.62 9.57 -1.79
CA ASN A 106 -0.55 10.45 -1.74
C ASN A 106 -1.80 9.81 -2.36
N ALA A 107 -1.84 8.47 -2.46
CA ALA A 107 -3.05 7.77 -2.88
C ALA A 107 -4.20 8.10 -1.93
N ASN A 108 -5.39 8.33 -2.49
CA ASN A 108 -6.59 8.61 -1.70
C ASN A 108 -7.57 7.44 -1.79
N SER A 109 -8.12 7.06 -0.66
CA SER A 109 -9.23 6.12 -0.55
C SER A 109 -10.48 6.84 -0.08
N VAL A 110 -11.62 6.43 -0.61
CA VAL A 110 -12.93 6.94 -0.16
C VAL A 110 -13.30 6.46 1.25
N THR A 111 -12.65 5.40 1.73
CA THR A 111 -12.96 4.76 3.01
C THR A 111 -11.96 5.09 4.12
N ARG A 112 -10.71 5.40 3.77
CA ARG A 112 -9.59 5.46 4.74
C ARG A 112 -8.67 6.67 4.62
N ASN A 113 -8.98 7.65 3.78
CA ASN A 113 -8.08 8.78 3.47
C ASN A 113 -6.78 8.32 2.77
N ASN A 114 -5.65 8.96 3.09
CA ASN A 114 -4.35 8.68 2.48
C ASN A 114 -3.45 7.80 3.37
N PRO A 115 -2.35 7.23 2.85
CA PRO A 115 -1.44 6.39 3.61
C PRO A 115 -0.86 7.06 4.86
N LEU A 116 -0.58 8.38 4.79
CA LEU A 116 0.00 9.11 5.92
C LEU A 116 -1.00 9.22 7.09
N ASP A 117 -2.27 9.54 6.80
CA ASP A 117 -3.33 9.57 7.81
C ASP A 117 -3.50 8.19 8.48
N CYS A 118 -3.48 7.11 7.68
CA CYS A 118 -3.56 5.75 8.19
C CYS A 118 -2.37 5.40 9.09
N ALA A 119 -1.15 5.74 8.68
CA ALA A 119 0.07 5.49 9.46
C ALA A 119 0.10 6.30 10.77
N VAL A 120 -0.34 7.56 10.74
CA VAL A 120 -0.44 8.41 11.93
C VAL A 120 -1.48 7.84 12.89
N ARG A 121 -2.65 7.45 12.41
CA ARG A 121 -3.73 6.84 13.20
C ARG A 121 -3.32 5.53 13.85
N SER A 122 -2.53 4.71 13.16
CA SER A 122 -1.96 3.46 13.72
C SER A 122 -0.81 3.69 14.71
N GLY A 123 -0.29 4.93 14.81
CA GLY A 123 0.84 5.28 15.69
C GLY A 123 2.20 4.76 15.19
N ASN A 124 2.30 4.35 13.92
CA ASN A 124 3.50 3.73 13.37
C ASN A 124 4.51 4.78 12.88
N VAL A 125 5.43 5.18 13.77
CA VAL A 125 6.48 6.18 13.50
C VAL A 125 7.36 5.80 12.30
N ALA A 126 7.64 4.50 12.10
CA ALA A 126 8.49 4.03 11.01
C ALA A 126 7.83 4.26 9.65
N ILE A 127 6.54 3.92 9.51
CA ILE A 127 5.80 4.15 8.26
C ILE A 127 5.59 5.64 8.01
N VAL A 128 5.26 6.42 9.05
CA VAL A 128 5.15 7.90 8.93
C VAL A 128 6.45 8.48 8.36
N ARG A 129 7.60 8.04 8.86
CA ARG A 129 8.91 8.45 8.33
C ARG A 129 9.07 8.09 6.86
N LEU A 130 8.85 6.81 6.50
CA LEU A 130 8.98 6.33 5.12
C LEU A 130 8.09 7.11 4.15
N LEU A 131 6.86 7.40 4.55
CA LEU A 131 5.92 8.15 3.72
C LEU A 131 6.37 9.60 3.52
N LEU A 132 6.80 10.29 4.58
CA LEU A 132 7.30 11.66 4.49
C LEU A 132 8.59 11.74 3.66
N GLU A 133 9.51 10.80 3.81
CA GLU A 133 10.72 10.66 2.98
C GLU A 133 10.38 10.41 1.50
N SER A 134 9.26 9.77 1.23
CA SER A 134 8.75 9.47 -0.12
C SER A 134 7.84 10.56 -0.69
N GLY A 135 7.69 11.70 -0.02
CA GLY A 135 6.93 12.85 -0.52
C GLY A 135 5.43 12.83 -0.19
N ALA A 136 5.03 12.16 0.89
CA ALA A 136 3.66 12.26 1.38
C ALA A 136 3.34 13.71 1.79
N ASP A 137 2.17 14.21 1.36
CA ASP A 137 1.68 15.55 1.71
C ASP A 137 1.07 15.56 3.11
N GLY A 138 1.87 15.98 4.09
CA GLY A 138 1.41 16.13 5.47
C GLY A 138 0.54 17.37 5.72
N ARG A 139 0.31 18.22 4.71
CA ARG A 139 -0.58 19.38 4.77
C ARG A 139 -1.95 19.11 4.18
N TYR A 140 -2.16 17.89 3.67
CA TYR A 140 -3.46 17.47 3.17
C TYR A 140 -4.54 17.64 4.24
N VAL A 141 -5.67 18.21 3.83
CA VAL A 141 -6.86 18.38 4.67
C VAL A 141 -8.00 17.65 3.97
N THR A 142 -8.73 16.84 4.70
CA THR A 142 -9.88 16.10 4.17
C THR A 142 -11.04 17.04 3.85
N ASP A 143 -12.04 16.58 3.10
CA ASP A 143 -13.27 17.32 2.82
C ASP A 143 -14.05 17.71 4.09
N LEU A 144 -13.79 17.02 5.20
CA LEU A 144 -14.35 17.32 6.52
C LEU A 144 -13.50 18.32 7.33
N GLY A 145 -12.45 18.89 6.72
CA GLY A 145 -11.54 19.83 7.37
C GLY A 145 -10.56 19.20 8.35
N GLN A 146 -10.42 17.87 8.34
CA GLN A 146 -9.48 17.16 9.21
C GLN A 146 -8.07 17.16 8.63
N SER A 147 -7.09 17.49 9.46
CA SER A 147 -5.66 17.46 9.18
C SER A 147 -5.01 16.18 9.71
N VAL A 148 -3.76 15.94 9.35
CA VAL A 148 -2.94 14.85 9.90
C VAL A 148 -2.86 14.84 11.44
N PHE A 149 -3.05 16.00 12.09
CA PHE A 149 -3.04 16.11 13.56
C PHE A 149 -4.30 15.54 14.20
N ASP A 150 -5.42 15.52 13.48
CA ASP A 150 -6.68 14.92 13.94
C ASP A 150 -6.62 13.38 13.93
N ALA A 151 -5.69 12.83 13.15
CA ALA A 151 -5.41 11.39 13.10
C ALA A 151 -4.50 10.90 14.23
N LEU A 152 -3.88 11.79 15.02
CA LEU A 152 -2.93 11.40 16.06
C LEU A 152 -3.57 10.49 17.11
N PRO A 153 -2.92 9.36 17.46
CA PRO A 153 -3.47 8.43 18.45
C PRO A 153 -3.62 9.11 19.83
N PRO A 154 -4.64 8.74 20.60
CA PRO A 154 -4.88 9.33 21.92
C PRO A 154 -3.81 8.97 22.94
N SER A 155 -3.11 7.83 22.75
CA SER A 155 -2.04 7.37 23.63
C SER A 155 -0.70 8.02 23.30
N ALA A 156 0.21 8.10 24.29
CA ALA A 156 1.56 8.62 24.09
C ALA A 156 2.40 7.74 23.15
N THR A 157 2.06 6.45 23.00
CA THR A 157 2.81 5.51 22.16
C THR A 157 2.80 5.99 20.70
N GLY A 158 3.97 6.30 20.19
CA GLY A 158 4.16 6.80 18.82
C GLY A 158 3.80 8.28 18.62
N ARG A 159 2.89 8.85 19.41
CA ARG A 159 2.42 10.23 19.23
C ARG A 159 3.54 11.26 19.25
N GLU A 160 4.41 11.23 20.26
CA GLU A 160 5.52 12.18 20.40
C GLU A 160 6.50 12.06 19.22
N GLY A 161 6.84 10.83 18.82
CA GLY A 161 7.70 10.56 17.68
C GLY A 161 7.10 11.07 16.36
N ILE A 162 5.79 10.89 16.17
CA ILE A 162 5.07 11.39 14.98
C ILE A 162 5.05 12.91 14.96
N VAL A 163 4.71 13.55 16.08
CA VAL A 163 4.69 15.02 16.17
C VAL A 163 6.09 15.60 15.89
N ALA A 164 7.15 14.98 16.44
CA ALA A 164 8.52 15.39 16.16
C ALA A 164 8.90 15.24 14.68
N LEU A 165 8.46 14.14 14.02
CA LEU A 165 8.65 13.95 12.59
C LEU A 165 7.91 15.01 11.77
N LEU A 166 6.63 15.22 12.02
CA LEU A 166 5.83 16.23 11.32
C LEU A 166 6.48 17.61 11.43
N ALA A 167 6.91 17.99 12.63
CA ALA A 167 7.62 19.25 12.86
C ALA A 167 8.95 19.33 12.10
N HIS A 168 9.70 18.23 12.03
CA HIS A 168 10.96 18.16 11.25
C HIS A 168 10.72 18.45 9.76
N TYR A 169 9.58 18.01 9.21
CA TYR A 169 9.18 18.28 7.83
C TYR A 169 8.43 19.63 7.67
N GLY A 170 8.40 20.48 8.70
CA GLY A 170 7.73 21.78 8.66
C GLY A 170 6.22 21.70 8.58
N ILE A 171 5.64 20.57 9.04
CA ILE A 171 4.21 20.36 9.15
C ILE A 171 3.81 20.68 10.58
N THR A 172 3.08 21.77 10.77
CA THR A 172 2.63 22.27 12.08
C THR A 172 1.11 22.32 12.12
N PRO A 173 0.50 22.17 13.31
CA PRO A 173 -0.94 22.39 13.44
C PRO A 173 -1.29 23.79 12.91
N ASN A 174 -2.38 23.91 12.17
CA ASN A 174 -2.89 25.22 11.78
C ASN A 174 -3.16 26.01 13.07
N ALA A 175 -2.52 27.17 13.21
CA ALA A 175 -2.93 28.14 14.22
C ALA A 175 -4.32 28.64 13.80
N GLY A 176 -5.38 28.15 14.47
CA GLY A 176 -6.76 28.59 14.29
C GLY A 176 -6.96 30.05 14.65
#